data_a30e517388d3f7c50c1a51b64b9b100f
#
_entry.id   a30e517388d3f7c50c1a51b64b9b100f
#
_cell.length_a   1.000
_cell.length_b   1.000
_cell.length_c   1.000
_cell.angle_alpha   90.00
_cell.angle_beta   90.00
_cell.angle_gamma   90.00
#
_symmetry.space_group_name_H-M   'P 1'
#
loop_
_entity.id
_entity.type
_entity.pdbx_description
1 polymer ?
#
loop_
_entity_poly.entity_id
_entity_poly.type
_entity_poly.pdbx_seq_one_letter_code
_entity_poly.pdbx_strand_id
1 'polypeptide(L)'
;MSIPVIDIGPYLEGGHDDRQRVARRIAAACEDSGFFCITGHGVSEDLVARTRQAAVEFFARPLDEKRLILRPESRVGRGYYPFADRSLAHTLGKETPPDLQEAFAMGPPDVPDADYYRGETAEYFFAENRYPARPEAFRETVDDYFRALLALCDRLMGAMALALGLEENFFASRIDRPACGLRLIRYPAQAAAPERRQLRAGAHTDYGTLTVLRGDDVPGTLQVKLPHSGWTDLRPPADAFVCNLGDAMARWTGGRWASTLHRVANPPAGVRQRDRISLVFFHQPNYDALLNGIFEDAADAVTLAEHFIEKIHLAAGTGRLAKQTPGE
;
A
#
# COMPACT_ATOMS: atom_id res chain seq x y z
N MET A 1 8.84 20.87 6.52
CA MET A 1 9.60 20.07 5.53
C MET A 1 8.59 19.52 4.53
N SER A 2 8.95 19.44 3.27
CA SER A 2 8.11 18.82 2.23
C SER A 2 8.59 17.39 1.99
N ILE A 3 7.69 16.48 1.65
CA ILE A 3 8.04 15.12 1.25
C ILE A 3 8.98 15.19 0.02
N PRO A 4 10.19 14.56 0.07
CA PRO A 4 11.16 14.69 -1.01
C PRO A 4 10.70 13.97 -2.29
N VAL A 5 11.10 14.54 -3.44
CA VAL A 5 10.95 13.92 -4.76
C VAL A 5 12.32 13.40 -5.18
N ILE A 6 12.42 12.11 -5.45
CA ILE A 6 13.66 11.41 -5.79
C ILE A 6 13.54 10.87 -7.22
N ASP A 7 14.38 11.38 -8.12
CA ASP A 7 14.56 10.74 -9.42
C ASP A 7 15.38 9.45 -9.21
N ILE A 8 14.77 8.31 -9.55
CA ILE A 8 15.40 6.98 -9.44
C ILE A 8 15.95 6.47 -10.79
N GLY A 9 15.81 7.21 -11.88
CA GLY A 9 16.40 6.87 -13.17
C GLY A 9 17.89 6.56 -13.09
N PRO A 10 18.70 7.39 -12.38
CA PRO A 10 20.13 7.10 -12.18
C PRO A 10 20.42 5.80 -11.39
N TYR A 11 19.50 5.33 -10.53
CA TYR A 11 19.65 4.01 -9.90
C TYR A 11 19.35 2.87 -10.89
N LEU A 12 18.38 3.05 -11.78
CA LEU A 12 17.96 2.01 -12.73
C LEU A 12 18.96 1.83 -13.88
N GLU A 13 19.53 2.90 -14.38
CA GLU A 13 20.31 2.96 -15.62
C GLU A 13 21.79 3.31 -15.40
N GLY A 14 22.13 3.91 -14.25
CA GLY A 14 23.46 4.43 -13.98
C GLY A 14 24.44 3.42 -13.36
N GLY A 15 25.65 3.89 -13.12
CA GLY A 15 26.72 3.12 -12.48
C GLY A 15 26.63 3.08 -10.95
N HIS A 16 27.66 2.51 -10.33
CA HIS A 16 27.73 2.34 -8.86
C HIS A 16 27.50 3.64 -8.10
N ASP A 17 28.18 4.72 -8.48
CA ASP A 17 28.08 6.01 -7.75
C ASP A 17 26.68 6.62 -7.84
N ASP A 18 26.00 6.45 -8.98
CA ASP A 18 24.63 6.89 -9.19
C ASP A 18 23.67 6.12 -8.27
N ARG A 19 23.81 4.81 -8.21
CA ARG A 19 23.03 3.95 -7.31
C ARG A 19 23.23 4.35 -5.86
N GLN A 20 24.44 4.54 -5.42
CA GLN A 20 24.76 4.98 -4.07
C GLN A 20 24.19 6.37 -3.75
N ARG A 21 24.20 7.29 -4.72
CA ARG A 21 23.61 8.62 -4.55
C ARG A 21 22.12 8.57 -4.35
N VAL A 22 21.38 7.76 -5.15
CA VAL A 22 19.94 7.56 -5.00
C VAL A 22 19.63 6.86 -3.67
N ALA A 23 20.38 5.81 -3.32
CA ALA A 23 20.23 5.09 -2.06
C ALA A 23 20.36 6.02 -0.84
N ARG A 24 21.35 6.93 -0.81
CA ARG A 24 21.48 7.93 0.26
C ARG A 24 20.29 8.88 0.37
N ARG A 25 19.67 9.28 -0.75
CA ARG A 25 18.46 10.11 -0.74
C ARG A 25 17.26 9.34 -0.20
N ILE A 26 17.13 8.06 -0.56
CA ILE A 26 16.10 7.17 -0.01
C ILE A 26 16.31 6.98 1.50
N ALA A 27 17.54 6.72 1.95
CA ALA A 27 17.87 6.59 3.38
C ALA A 27 17.40 7.81 4.18
N ALA A 28 17.77 9.02 3.73
CA ALA A 28 17.39 10.26 4.39
C ALA A 28 15.87 10.45 4.47
N ALA A 29 15.13 10.12 3.41
CA ALA A 29 13.67 10.19 3.39
C ALA A 29 13.00 9.17 4.33
N CYS A 30 13.55 7.94 4.38
CA CYS A 30 13.06 6.87 5.25
C CYS A 30 13.31 7.17 6.74
N GLU A 31 14.44 7.82 7.07
CA GLU A 31 14.79 8.25 8.44
C GLU A 31 13.96 9.46 8.88
N ASP A 32 13.67 10.42 7.96
CA ASP A 32 12.90 11.62 8.30
C ASP A 32 11.41 11.30 8.51
N SER A 33 10.79 10.64 7.54
CA SER A 33 9.33 10.47 7.55
C SER A 33 8.82 9.12 7.05
N GLY A 34 9.68 8.29 6.46
CA GLY A 34 9.24 7.06 5.78
C GLY A 34 8.42 7.31 4.52
N PHE A 35 8.30 8.57 4.05
CA PHE A 35 7.58 8.97 2.84
C PHE A 35 8.50 9.68 1.84
N PHE A 36 8.34 9.36 0.56
CA PHE A 36 9.00 10.05 -0.54
C PHE A 36 8.19 9.88 -1.83
N CYS A 37 8.42 10.76 -2.81
CA CYS A 37 7.91 10.58 -4.16
C CYS A 37 9.04 10.11 -5.08
N ILE A 38 8.73 9.30 -6.08
CA ILE A 38 9.70 8.85 -7.09
C ILE A 38 9.29 9.28 -8.48
N THR A 39 10.27 9.73 -9.27
CA THR A 39 10.19 9.97 -10.72
C THR A 39 11.26 9.15 -11.42
N GLY A 40 11.26 9.11 -12.77
CA GLY A 40 12.21 8.30 -13.53
C GLY A 40 12.08 6.79 -13.29
N HIS A 41 10.90 6.34 -12.89
CA HIS A 41 10.65 4.97 -12.41
C HIS A 41 10.48 3.93 -13.53
N GLY A 42 10.36 4.33 -14.79
CA GLY A 42 10.27 3.43 -15.94
C GLY A 42 8.91 2.73 -16.15
N VAL A 43 7.95 2.89 -15.25
CA VAL A 43 6.58 2.39 -15.48
C VAL A 43 5.89 3.27 -16.51
N SER A 44 5.29 2.66 -17.54
CA SER A 44 4.64 3.37 -18.62
C SER A 44 3.46 4.22 -18.13
N GLU A 45 3.44 5.51 -18.45
CA GLU A 45 2.31 6.40 -18.16
C GLU A 45 1.03 5.97 -18.88
N ASP A 46 1.15 5.36 -20.07
CA ASP A 46 0.00 4.76 -20.76
C ASP A 46 -0.61 3.61 -19.96
N LEU A 47 0.22 2.74 -19.37
CA LEU A 47 -0.27 1.66 -18.50
C LEU A 47 -0.96 2.21 -17.26
N VAL A 48 -0.38 3.23 -16.63
CA VAL A 48 -1.00 3.92 -15.48
C VAL A 48 -2.36 4.51 -15.87
N ALA A 49 -2.43 5.21 -17.01
CA ALA A 49 -3.66 5.83 -17.51
C ALA A 49 -4.74 4.79 -17.83
N ARG A 50 -4.37 3.69 -18.52
CA ARG A 50 -5.30 2.58 -18.83
C ARG A 50 -5.82 1.90 -17.56
N THR A 51 -4.95 1.68 -16.58
CA THR A 51 -5.36 1.09 -15.29
C THR A 51 -6.32 1.99 -14.54
N ARG A 52 -6.04 3.31 -14.51
CA ARG A 52 -6.95 4.29 -13.94
C ARG A 52 -8.30 4.31 -14.65
N GLN A 53 -8.30 4.28 -15.99
CA GLN A 53 -9.53 4.27 -16.79
C GLN A 53 -10.34 2.99 -16.53
N ALA A 54 -9.69 1.82 -16.48
CA ALA A 54 -10.34 0.55 -16.14
C ALA A 54 -10.99 0.60 -14.73
N ALA A 55 -10.33 1.24 -13.77
CA ALA A 55 -10.92 1.47 -12.43
C ALA A 55 -12.16 2.37 -12.50
N VAL A 56 -12.10 3.49 -13.23
CA VAL A 56 -13.26 4.40 -13.42
C VAL A 56 -14.44 3.65 -14.04
N GLU A 57 -14.23 2.89 -15.09
CA GLU A 57 -15.26 2.12 -15.78
C GLU A 57 -15.85 1.02 -14.90
N PHE A 58 -15.01 0.30 -14.15
CA PHE A 58 -15.48 -0.71 -13.20
C PHE A 58 -16.35 -0.10 -12.11
N PHE A 59 -15.90 0.97 -11.46
CA PHE A 59 -16.66 1.59 -10.37
C PHE A 59 -17.95 2.28 -10.84
N ALA A 60 -18.04 2.67 -12.11
CA ALA A 60 -19.25 3.20 -12.72
C ALA A 60 -20.31 2.11 -13.01
N ARG A 61 -19.95 0.82 -12.93
CA ARG A 61 -20.92 -0.28 -13.15
C ARG A 61 -22.00 -0.31 -12.08
N PRO A 62 -23.20 -0.81 -12.41
CA PRO A 62 -24.26 -1.08 -11.43
C PRO A 62 -23.77 -1.90 -10.24
N LEU A 63 -24.34 -1.65 -9.07
CA LEU A 63 -23.90 -2.30 -7.83
C LEU A 63 -24.05 -3.83 -7.85
N ASP A 64 -25.09 -4.33 -8.47
CA ASP A 64 -25.36 -5.76 -8.67
C ASP A 64 -24.25 -6.43 -9.50
N GLU A 65 -23.77 -5.79 -10.56
CA GLU A 65 -22.64 -6.29 -11.34
C GLU A 65 -21.34 -6.32 -10.52
N LYS A 66 -21.05 -5.25 -9.77
CA LYS A 66 -19.88 -5.21 -8.88
C LYS A 66 -19.93 -6.29 -7.80
N ARG A 67 -21.14 -6.61 -7.31
CA ARG A 67 -21.36 -7.64 -6.29
C ARG A 67 -21.13 -9.07 -6.80
N LEU A 68 -21.14 -9.33 -8.10
CA LEU A 68 -20.79 -10.66 -8.65
C LEU A 68 -19.37 -11.10 -8.27
N ILE A 69 -18.49 -10.14 -8.04
CA ILE A 69 -17.13 -10.38 -7.58
C ILE A 69 -16.89 -9.86 -6.16
N LEU A 70 -17.94 -9.81 -5.34
CA LEU A 70 -17.80 -9.47 -3.92
C LEU A 70 -16.71 -10.34 -3.28
N ARG A 71 -15.87 -9.74 -2.43
CA ARG A 71 -14.88 -10.51 -1.67
C ARG A 71 -15.56 -11.68 -0.94
N PRO A 72 -14.98 -12.88 -0.98
CA PRO A 72 -15.68 -14.06 -0.44
C PRO A 72 -15.84 -13.98 1.08
N GLU A 73 -14.82 -13.50 1.79
CA GLU A 73 -14.79 -13.39 3.25
C GLU A 73 -13.99 -12.15 3.68
N SER A 74 -14.15 -11.75 4.94
CA SER A 74 -13.40 -10.60 5.49
C SER A 74 -11.88 -10.79 5.47
N ARG A 75 -11.41 -12.05 5.57
CA ARG A 75 -9.99 -12.42 5.56
C ARG A 75 -9.38 -12.45 4.16
N VAL A 76 -10.16 -12.71 3.12
CA VAL A 76 -9.68 -12.86 1.74
C VAL A 76 -9.80 -11.53 1.01
N GLY A 77 -8.66 -10.91 0.73
CA GLY A 77 -8.57 -9.61 0.06
C GLY A 77 -8.66 -9.70 -1.45
N ARG A 78 -9.75 -10.27 -2.01
CA ARG A 78 -9.95 -10.50 -3.45
C ARG A 78 -11.31 -10.03 -3.92
N GLY A 79 -11.33 -9.24 -5.01
CA GLY A 79 -12.57 -8.77 -5.63
C GLY A 79 -13.06 -7.42 -5.07
N TYR A 80 -14.36 -7.21 -5.08
CA TYR A 80 -14.99 -5.94 -4.75
C TYR A 80 -15.24 -5.75 -3.25
N TYR A 81 -14.90 -4.58 -2.77
CA TYR A 81 -15.22 -4.06 -1.43
C TYR A 81 -16.28 -2.98 -1.55
N PRO A 82 -17.48 -3.19 -0.97
CA PRO A 82 -18.55 -2.21 -1.03
C PRO A 82 -18.21 -0.86 -0.41
N PHE A 83 -18.95 0.17 -0.82
CA PHE A 83 -18.85 1.49 -0.22
C PHE A 83 -19.15 1.44 1.28
N ALA A 84 -18.33 2.11 2.09
CA ALA A 84 -18.46 2.19 3.54
C ALA A 84 -18.46 0.80 4.23
N ASP A 85 -17.64 -0.14 3.75
CA ASP A 85 -17.58 -1.52 4.24
C ASP A 85 -16.85 -1.64 5.60
N ARG A 86 -15.86 -0.77 5.86
CA ARG A 86 -15.02 -0.81 7.07
C ARG A 86 -14.33 0.51 7.36
N SER A 87 -13.72 0.62 8.55
CA SER A 87 -12.83 1.73 8.89
C SER A 87 -11.39 1.26 9.13
N LEU A 88 -10.42 1.88 8.46
CA LEU A 88 -8.99 1.63 8.68
C LEU A 88 -8.53 2.11 10.08
N ALA A 89 -9.19 3.11 10.66
CA ALA A 89 -8.85 3.60 12.00
C ALA A 89 -9.05 2.56 13.12
N HIS A 90 -9.82 1.49 12.87
CA HIS A 90 -9.97 0.37 13.81
C HIS A 90 -8.64 -0.34 14.07
N THR A 91 -7.70 -0.35 13.12
CA THR A 91 -6.34 -0.92 13.34
C THR A 91 -5.54 -0.19 14.41
N LEU A 92 -5.95 1.02 14.76
CA LEU A 92 -5.38 1.83 15.85
C LEU A 92 -6.26 1.83 17.11
N GLY A 93 -7.24 0.93 17.21
CA GLY A 93 -8.20 0.90 18.32
C GLY A 93 -9.14 2.11 18.41
N LYS A 94 -9.34 2.83 17.28
CA LYS A 94 -10.21 4.00 17.24
C LYS A 94 -11.55 3.66 16.59
N GLU A 95 -12.63 3.79 17.34
CA GLU A 95 -13.98 3.70 16.82
C GLU A 95 -14.31 4.95 15.99
N THR A 96 -14.58 4.74 14.69
CA THR A 96 -15.00 5.76 13.74
C THR A 96 -16.04 5.16 12.80
N PRO A 97 -16.91 5.99 12.17
CA PRO A 97 -17.76 5.51 11.09
C PRO A 97 -16.93 4.88 9.97
N PRO A 98 -17.53 4.00 9.14
CA PRO A 98 -16.85 3.40 8.00
C PRO A 98 -16.26 4.44 7.04
N ASP A 99 -15.14 4.10 6.42
CA ASP A 99 -14.45 4.96 5.46
C ASP A 99 -15.28 5.16 4.18
N LEU A 100 -15.27 6.38 3.65
CA LEU A 100 -16.04 6.78 2.46
C LEU A 100 -15.34 6.36 1.17
N GLN A 101 -15.19 5.06 0.99
CA GLN A 101 -14.51 4.45 -0.16
C GLN A 101 -15.15 3.11 -0.56
N GLU A 102 -14.99 2.75 -1.82
CA GLU A 102 -15.15 1.40 -2.34
C GLU A 102 -13.86 0.97 -3.02
N ALA A 103 -13.59 -0.34 -3.13
CA ALA A 103 -12.34 -0.81 -3.70
C ALA A 103 -12.50 -2.11 -4.50
N PHE A 104 -11.59 -2.32 -5.44
CA PHE A 104 -11.25 -3.62 -6.01
C PHE A 104 -9.88 -4.02 -5.46
N ALA A 105 -9.72 -5.29 -5.08
CA ALA A 105 -8.44 -5.81 -4.59
C ALA A 105 -8.07 -7.12 -5.27
N MET A 106 -6.77 -7.28 -5.52
CA MET A 106 -6.20 -8.51 -6.06
C MET A 106 -4.84 -8.82 -5.42
N GLY A 107 -4.44 -10.07 -5.46
CA GLY A 107 -3.09 -10.54 -5.16
C GLY A 107 -2.31 -10.83 -6.44
N PRO A 108 -1.17 -11.57 -6.33
CA PRO A 108 -0.39 -11.95 -7.48
C PRO A 108 -1.25 -12.61 -8.57
N PRO A 109 -1.15 -12.17 -9.85
CA PRO A 109 -1.90 -12.79 -10.94
C PRO A 109 -1.34 -14.17 -11.30
N ASP A 110 -0.04 -14.39 -11.10
CA ASP A 110 0.68 -15.59 -11.48
C ASP A 110 1.12 -16.34 -10.20
N VAL A 111 0.25 -17.23 -9.73
CA VAL A 111 0.54 -18.05 -8.54
C VAL A 111 0.98 -19.45 -9.03
N PRO A 112 2.22 -19.90 -8.71
CA PRO A 112 2.70 -21.23 -9.09
C PRO A 112 1.89 -22.35 -8.43
N ASP A 113 1.75 -23.48 -9.10
CA ASP A 113 1.14 -24.68 -8.56
C ASP A 113 2.15 -25.44 -7.69
N ALA A 114 2.33 -24.99 -6.44
CA ALA A 114 3.24 -25.57 -5.46
C ALA A 114 2.66 -25.47 -4.04
N ASP A 115 3.13 -26.33 -3.13
CA ASP A 115 2.61 -26.45 -1.77
C ASP A 115 2.72 -25.15 -0.96
N TYR A 116 3.75 -24.35 -1.20
CA TYR A 116 3.91 -23.04 -0.56
C TYR A 116 2.69 -22.11 -0.73
N TYR A 117 2.00 -22.18 -1.86
CA TYR A 117 0.88 -21.31 -2.21
C TYR A 117 -0.48 -21.90 -1.80
N ARG A 118 -0.49 -22.98 -1.02
CA ARG A 118 -1.68 -23.71 -0.60
C ARG A 118 -1.83 -23.71 0.92
N GLY A 119 -3.04 -23.98 1.38
CA GLY A 119 -3.36 -24.06 2.81
C GLY A 119 -3.89 -22.76 3.39
N GLU A 120 -4.35 -22.84 4.63
CA GLU A 120 -5.12 -21.78 5.29
C GLU A 120 -4.37 -20.45 5.38
N THR A 121 -3.09 -20.47 5.74
CA THR A 121 -2.28 -19.24 5.82
C THR A 121 -2.00 -18.66 4.44
N ALA A 122 -1.68 -19.50 3.45
CA ALA A 122 -1.41 -19.05 2.09
C ALA A 122 -2.64 -18.41 1.43
N GLU A 123 -3.85 -18.85 1.78
CA GLU A 123 -5.11 -18.33 1.24
C GLU A 123 -5.30 -16.83 1.50
N TYR A 124 -4.78 -16.29 2.61
CA TYR A 124 -4.81 -14.84 2.87
C TYR A 124 -4.09 -14.04 1.78
N PHE A 125 -3.06 -14.63 1.16
CA PHE A 125 -2.14 -13.95 0.24
C PHE A 125 -2.27 -14.40 -1.21
N PHE A 126 -2.66 -15.65 -1.44
CA PHE A 126 -2.64 -16.29 -2.76
C PHE A 126 -3.99 -16.90 -3.18
N ALA A 127 -5.08 -16.56 -2.49
CA ALA A 127 -6.42 -16.91 -2.96
C ALA A 127 -6.64 -16.44 -4.39
N GLU A 128 -7.46 -17.17 -5.15
CA GLU A 128 -7.77 -16.84 -6.55
C GLU A 128 -8.34 -15.42 -6.69
N ASN A 129 -7.82 -14.68 -7.68
CA ASN A 129 -8.30 -13.35 -7.99
C ASN A 129 -9.70 -13.39 -8.62
N ARG A 130 -10.57 -12.46 -8.24
CA ARG A 130 -11.93 -12.32 -8.76
C ARG A 130 -12.05 -11.08 -9.62
N TYR A 131 -12.14 -11.29 -10.93
CA TYR A 131 -12.19 -10.19 -11.89
C TYR A 131 -13.62 -9.92 -12.35
N PRO A 132 -14.00 -8.65 -12.64
CA PRO A 132 -15.25 -8.35 -13.29
C PRO A 132 -15.23 -8.82 -14.74
N ALA A 133 -16.38 -9.21 -15.26
CA ALA A 133 -16.51 -9.56 -16.69
C ALA A 133 -16.36 -8.33 -17.60
N ARG A 134 -16.57 -7.15 -17.08
CA ARG A 134 -16.46 -5.87 -17.81
C ARG A 134 -15.83 -4.78 -16.95
N PRO A 135 -15.00 -3.87 -17.50
CA PRO A 135 -14.62 -3.84 -18.94
C PRO A 135 -13.79 -5.08 -19.34
N GLU A 136 -13.88 -5.51 -20.60
CA GLU A 136 -13.22 -6.76 -21.09
C GLU A 136 -11.71 -6.77 -20.86
N ALA A 137 -11.03 -5.64 -21.09
CA ALA A 137 -9.60 -5.51 -20.87
C ALA A 137 -9.20 -5.33 -19.39
N PHE A 138 -10.14 -5.36 -18.43
CA PHE A 138 -9.86 -5.07 -17.03
C PHE A 138 -8.78 -5.99 -16.47
N ARG A 139 -8.96 -7.30 -16.61
CA ARG A 139 -8.03 -8.31 -16.10
C ARG A 139 -6.62 -8.10 -16.63
N GLU A 140 -6.46 -8.08 -17.94
CA GLU A 140 -5.16 -7.91 -18.60
C GLU A 140 -4.47 -6.62 -18.11
N THR A 141 -5.21 -5.52 -18.09
CA THR A 141 -4.68 -4.20 -17.68
C THR A 141 -4.19 -4.19 -16.23
N VAL A 142 -4.97 -4.75 -15.29
CA VAL A 142 -4.57 -4.74 -13.86
C VAL A 142 -3.46 -5.76 -13.58
N ASP A 143 -3.43 -6.89 -14.29
CA ASP A 143 -2.37 -7.89 -14.18
C ASP A 143 -1.04 -7.32 -14.69
N ASP A 144 -1.03 -6.62 -15.84
CA ASP A 144 0.16 -5.94 -16.36
C ASP A 144 0.65 -4.84 -15.43
N TYR A 145 -0.26 -4.05 -14.87
CA TYR A 145 0.08 -3.03 -13.89
C TYR A 145 0.68 -3.65 -12.61
N PHE A 146 0.10 -4.75 -12.14
CA PHE A 146 0.64 -5.49 -10.99
C PHE A 146 2.09 -5.94 -11.25
N ARG A 147 2.35 -6.57 -12.41
CA ARG A 147 3.70 -7.05 -12.78
C ARG A 147 4.70 -5.88 -12.90
N ALA A 148 4.28 -4.77 -13.50
CA ALA A 148 5.14 -3.59 -13.62
C ALA A 148 5.50 -2.99 -12.26
N LEU A 149 4.55 -2.91 -11.32
CA LEU A 149 4.83 -2.41 -9.98
C LEU A 149 5.61 -3.41 -9.12
N LEU A 150 5.41 -4.71 -9.29
CA LEU A 150 6.24 -5.72 -8.64
C LEU A 150 7.70 -5.58 -9.05
N ALA A 151 7.98 -5.50 -10.36
CA ALA A 151 9.33 -5.31 -10.87
C ALA A 151 9.97 -3.98 -10.39
N LEU A 152 9.19 -2.90 -10.31
CA LEU A 152 9.66 -1.64 -9.73
C LEU A 152 10.00 -1.79 -8.25
N CYS A 153 9.14 -2.46 -7.47
CA CYS A 153 9.37 -2.68 -6.05
C CYS A 153 10.60 -3.55 -5.78
N ASP A 154 10.87 -4.57 -6.59
CA ASP A 154 12.09 -5.38 -6.49
C ASP A 154 13.35 -4.52 -6.64
N ARG A 155 13.35 -3.57 -7.59
CA ARG A 155 14.44 -2.60 -7.76
C ARG A 155 14.54 -1.64 -6.59
N LEU A 156 13.42 -1.15 -6.06
CA LEU A 156 13.39 -0.28 -4.89
C LEU A 156 13.89 -0.99 -3.62
N MET A 157 13.58 -2.28 -3.45
CA MET A 157 14.10 -3.09 -2.34
C MET A 157 15.62 -3.23 -2.41
N GLY A 158 16.21 -3.36 -3.61
CA GLY A 158 17.66 -3.29 -3.81
C GLY A 158 18.24 -1.92 -3.41
N ALA A 159 17.62 -0.82 -3.85
CA ALA A 159 18.03 0.53 -3.44
C ALA A 159 17.92 0.74 -1.93
N MET A 160 16.91 0.16 -1.28
CA MET A 160 16.72 0.19 0.18
C MET A 160 17.79 -0.64 0.90
N ALA A 161 18.21 -1.78 0.35
CA ALA A 161 19.34 -2.54 0.91
C ALA A 161 20.61 -1.69 0.92
N LEU A 162 20.95 -1.06 -0.21
CA LEU A 162 22.08 -0.13 -0.29
C LEU A 162 21.93 1.07 0.66
N ALA A 163 20.71 1.59 0.82
CA ALA A 163 20.40 2.69 1.75
C ALA A 163 20.63 2.30 3.23
N LEU A 164 20.54 1.02 3.55
CA LEU A 164 20.81 0.44 4.87
C LEU A 164 22.31 0.07 5.05
N GLY A 165 23.13 0.22 4.01
CA GLY A 165 24.53 -0.21 4.01
C GLY A 165 24.73 -1.71 3.83
N LEU A 166 23.72 -2.38 3.24
CA LEU A 166 23.71 -3.83 2.97
C LEU A 166 24.02 -4.09 1.50
N GLU A 167 24.28 -5.36 1.17
CA GLU A 167 24.40 -5.80 -0.22
C GLU A 167 23.06 -5.59 -0.97
N GLU A 168 23.11 -5.20 -2.25
CA GLU A 168 21.92 -4.87 -3.03
C GLU A 168 20.89 -6.01 -3.09
N ASN A 169 21.32 -7.26 -3.03
CA ASN A 169 20.48 -8.44 -3.05
C ASN A 169 20.06 -8.96 -1.67
N PHE A 170 20.32 -8.20 -0.60
CA PHE A 170 20.07 -8.66 0.78
C PHE A 170 18.65 -9.16 1.02
N PHE A 171 17.65 -8.51 0.41
CA PHE A 171 16.25 -8.90 0.56
C PHE A 171 15.81 -10.01 -0.38
N ALA A 172 16.61 -10.42 -1.37
CA ALA A 172 16.18 -11.31 -2.45
C ALA A 172 15.48 -12.59 -1.95
N SER A 173 16.06 -13.30 -0.95
CA SER A 173 15.46 -14.53 -0.40
C SER A 173 14.21 -14.29 0.48
N ARG A 174 13.94 -13.04 0.83
CA ARG A 174 12.79 -12.67 1.66
C ARG A 174 11.61 -12.17 0.82
N ILE A 175 11.85 -11.92 -0.47
CA ILE A 175 10.87 -11.38 -1.42
C ILE A 175 10.79 -12.20 -2.72
N ASP A 176 11.33 -13.41 -2.76
CA ASP A 176 11.32 -14.30 -3.93
C ASP A 176 9.95 -14.96 -4.19
N ARG A 177 9.06 -14.93 -3.19
CA ARG A 177 7.67 -15.41 -3.24
C ARG A 177 6.73 -14.38 -2.61
N PRO A 178 6.71 -13.13 -3.13
CA PRO A 178 6.16 -11.99 -2.42
C PRO A 178 4.64 -12.07 -2.30
N ALA A 179 4.14 -11.77 -1.10
CA ALA A 179 2.71 -11.76 -0.78
C ALA A 179 2.02 -10.42 -1.13
N CYS A 180 2.39 -9.83 -2.26
CA CYS A 180 1.97 -8.50 -2.69
C CYS A 180 0.47 -8.38 -2.99
N GLY A 181 -0.05 -7.16 -2.94
CA GLY A 181 -1.43 -6.87 -3.28
C GLY A 181 -1.59 -5.55 -4.03
N LEU A 182 -2.58 -5.49 -4.92
CA LEU A 182 -2.99 -4.27 -5.61
C LEU A 182 -4.41 -3.91 -5.19
N ARG A 183 -4.64 -2.62 -4.90
CA ARG A 183 -5.98 -2.06 -4.73
C ARG A 183 -6.22 -0.90 -5.66
N LEU A 184 -7.33 -0.96 -6.37
CA LEU A 184 -7.94 0.18 -7.02
C LEU A 184 -8.97 0.72 -6.06
N ILE A 185 -8.89 1.99 -5.68
CA ILE A 185 -9.77 2.59 -4.66
C ILE A 185 -10.48 3.79 -5.27
N ARG A 186 -11.80 3.82 -5.13
CA ARG A 186 -12.60 5.00 -5.45
C ARG A 186 -13.10 5.66 -4.18
N TYR A 187 -12.88 6.95 -4.09
CA TYR A 187 -13.48 7.84 -3.11
C TYR A 187 -14.53 8.69 -3.82
N PRO A 188 -15.82 8.36 -3.70
CA PRO A 188 -16.88 9.05 -4.44
C PRO A 188 -16.98 10.53 -4.09
N ALA A 189 -17.54 11.31 -5.01
CA ALA A 189 -18.01 12.66 -4.72
C ALA A 189 -19.00 12.63 -3.54
N GLN A 190 -18.90 13.63 -2.65
CA GLN A 190 -19.71 13.68 -1.44
C GLN A 190 -20.83 14.68 -1.62
N ALA A 191 -22.05 14.19 -1.85
CA ALA A 191 -23.26 15.03 -1.97
C ALA A 191 -23.66 15.66 -0.62
N ALA A 192 -23.37 14.96 0.50
CA ALA A 192 -23.66 15.43 1.86
C ALA A 192 -22.36 15.60 2.67
N ALA A 193 -22.45 16.34 3.77
CA ALA A 193 -21.35 16.42 4.72
C ALA A 193 -21.12 15.03 5.37
N PRO A 194 -19.85 14.60 5.54
CA PRO A 194 -19.55 13.37 6.23
C PRO A 194 -19.98 13.43 7.69
N GLU A 195 -20.19 12.27 8.31
CA GLU A 195 -20.43 12.18 9.74
C GLU A 195 -19.22 12.68 10.55
N ARG A 196 -19.47 12.97 11.82
CA ARG A 196 -18.39 13.39 12.72
C ARG A 196 -17.29 12.31 12.76
N ARG A 197 -16.03 12.70 12.49
CA ARG A 197 -14.84 11.83 12.44
C ARG A 197 -14.82 10.83 11.28
N GLN A 198 -15.78 10.84 10.38
CA GLN A 198 -15.77 10.03 9.18
C GLN A 198 -14.80 10.63 8.15
N LEU A 199 -13.94 9.80 7.57
CA LEU A 199 -12.96 10.18 6.55
C LEU A 199 -13.14 9.36 5.27
N ARG A 200 -12.48 9.77 4.19
CA ARG A 200 -12.36 8.96 2.97
C ARG A 200 -11.53 7.71 3.23
N ALA A 201 -10.44 7.83 4.00
CA ALA A 201 -9.71 6.72 4.62
C ALA A 201 -9.22 7.16 5.99
N GLY A 202 -9.53 6.41 7.02
CA GLY A 202 -9.09 6.66 8.39
C GLY A 202 -7.57 6.60 8.53
N ALA A 203 -7.03 7.23 9.59
CA ALA A 203 -5.60 7.20 9.85
C ALA A 203 -5.14 5.76 10.14
N HIS A 204 -4.08 5.32 9.46
CA HIS A 204 -3.50 3.97 9.57
C HIS A 204 -2.02 3.97 9.17
N THR A 205 -1.36 2.86 9.40
CA THR A 205 -0.08 2.47 8.81
C THR A 205 -0.30 1.32 7.83
N ASP A 206 0.60 1.14 6.87
CA ASP A 206 0.59 -0.02 5.98
C ASP A 206 1.33 -1.21 6.63
N TYR A 207 0.96 -2.43 6.28
CA TYR A 207 1.45 -3.63 6.98
C TYR A 207 2.76 -4.17 6.39
N GLY A 208 3.01 -3.92 5.09
CA GLY A 208 4.11 -4.48 4.33
C GLY A 208 5.45 -3.76 4.49
N THR A 209 6.29 -3.93 3.48
CA THR A 209 7.60 -3.26 3.40
C THR A 209 7.48 -1.88 2.77
N LEU A 210 6.84 -1.81 1.62
CA LEU A 210 6.75 -0.60 0.79
C LEU A 210 5.36 -0.52 0.15
N THR A 211 4.77 0.66 0.15
CA THR A 211 3.59 0.98 -0.63
C THR A 211 3.97 1.93 -1.77
N VAL A 212 3.47 1.66 -2.96
CA VAL A 212 3.63 2.51 -4.16
C VAL A 212 2.25 2.94 -4.62
N LEU A 213 1.99 4.24 -4.57
CA LEU A 213 0.68 4.85 -4.82
C LEU A 213 0.73 5.81 -6.02
N ARG A 214 -0.23 5.65 -6.94
CA ARG A 214 -0.61 6.69 -7.90
C ARG A 214 -2.05 7.09 -7.65
N GLY A 215 -2.32 8.37 -7.46
CA GLY A 215 -3.66 8.86 -7.17
C GLY A 215 -3.99 10.14 -7.92
N ASP A 216 -5.31 10.39 -8.11
CA ASP A 216 -5.79 11.66 -8.66
C ASP A 216 -5.41 12.81 -7.75
N ASP A 217 -5.01 13.94 -8.34
CA ASP A 217 -4.76 15.18 -7.60
C ASP A 217 -6.09 15.82 -7.18
N VAL A 218 -6.51 15.49 -5.97
CA VAL A 218 -7.63 16.15 -5.30
C VAL A 218 -7.08 16.85 -4.06
N PRO A 219 -6.98 18.17 -4.07
CA PRO A 219 -6.36 18.96 -3.00
C PRO A 219 -6.92 18.64 -1.61
N GLY A 220 -6.03 18.61 -0.61
CA GLY A 220 -6.39 18.45 0.80
C GLY A 220 -6.89 17.07 1.19
N THR A 221 -6.58 16.02 0.39
CA THR A 221 -7.07 14.67 0.67
C THR A 221 -5.98 13.75 1.23
N LEU A 222 -4.89 13.51 0.51
CA LEU A 222 -3.81 12.67 1.01
C LEU A 222 -2.98 13.45 2.03
N GLN A 223 -2.94 12.95 3.27
CA GLN A 223 -2.24 13.58 4.39
C GLN A 223 -1.34 12.59 5.10
N VAL A 224 -0.15 13.04 5.46
CA VAL A 224 0.86 12.30 6.25
C VAL A 224 1.04 12.98 7.58
N LYS A 225 1.17 12.21 8.66
CA LYS A 225 1.41 12.75 10.00
C LYS A 225 2.92 12.89 10.24
N LEU A 226 3.47 14.03 9.89
CA LEU A 226 4.89 14.31 10.11
C LEU A 226 5.20 14.63 11.58
N PRO A 227 6.39 14.26 12.10
CA PRO A 227 6.75 14.47 13.50
C PRO A 227 6.64 15.92 13.98
N HIS A 228 7.07 16.86 13.15
CA HIS A 228 7.20 18.27 13.52
C HIS A 228 6.08 19.19 13.04
N SER A 229 5.27 18.76 12.06
CA SER A 229 4.21 19.60 11.46
C SER A 229 2.80 19.00 11.58
N GLY A 230 2.67 17.81 12.18
CA GLY A 230 1.38 17.14 12.28
C GLY A 230 0.84 16.66 10.93
N TRP A 231 -0.48 16.74 10.71
CA TRP A 231 -1.10 16.34 9.45
C TRP A 231 -0.75 17.32 8.33
N THR A 232 0.01 16.85 7.36
CA THR A 232 0.52 17.65 6.23
C THR A 232 -0.04 17.09 4.93
N ASP A 233 -0.56 17.95 4.07
CA ASP A 233 -1.03 17.57 2.73
C ASP A 233 0.14 17.12 1.86
N LEU A 234 -0.02 15.97 1.19
CA LEU A 234 0.94 15.46 0.24
C LEU A 234 0.41 15.65 -1.18
N ARG A 235 1.15 16.40 -1.99
CA ARG A 235 0.87 16.64 -3.40
C ARG A 235 2.07 16.22 -4.23
N PRO A 236 2.07 15.01 -4.81
CA PRO A 236 3.15 14.55 -5.67
C PRO A 236 3.13 15.31 -7.01
N PRO A 237 4.27 15.40 -7.72
CA PRO A 237 4.29 15.71 -9.14
C PRO A 237 3.35 14.79 -9.94
N ALA A 238 2.86 15.27 -11.09
CA ALA A 238 1.85 14.55 -11.87
C ALA A 238 2.31 13.16 -12.35
N ASP A 239 3.61 13.00 -12.62
CA ASP A 239 4.25 11.77 -13.10
C ASP A 239 4.90 10.94 -11.97
N ALA A 240 4.79 11.36 -10.72
CA ALA A 240 5.43 10.67 -9.60
C ALA A 240 4.54 9.61 -8.96
N PHE A 241 5.15 8.51 -8.51
CA PHE A 241 4.55 7.68 -7.47
C PHE A 241 4.87 8.20 -6.08
N VAL A 242 3.91 8.12 -5.17
CA VAL A 242 4.14 8.28 -3.73
C VAL A 242 4.57 6.93 -3.18
N CYS A 243 5.65 6.91 -2.42
CA CYS A 243 6.15 5.74 -1.72
C CYS A 243 6.10 5.97 -0.21
N ASN A 244 5.69 4.96 0.53
CA ASN A 244 5.80 4.95 1.99
C ASN A 244 6.19 3.58 2.52
N LEU A 245 6.88 3.58 3.65
CA LEU A 245 7.25 2.38 4.37
C LEU A 245 6.08 1.85 5.19
N GLY A 246 6.00 0.52 5.27
CA GLY A 246 5.05 -0.16 6.13
C GLY A 246 5.69 -0.79 7.37
N ASP A 247 4.85 -1.41 8.20
CA ASP A 247 5.23 -1.95 9.50
C ASP A 247 6.30 -3.06 9.41
N ALA A 248 6.28 -3.87 8.33
CA ALA A 248 7.30 -4.91 8.12
C ALA A 248 8.70 -4.30 7.95
N MET A 249 8.83 -3.21 7.17
CA MET A 249 10.10 -2.50 7.01
C MET A 249 10.54 -1.82 8.32
N ALA A 250 9.62 -1.24 9.06
CA ALA A 250 9.91 -0.65 10.36
C ALA A 250 10.45 -1.70 11.34
N ARG A 251 9.84 -2.90 11.37
CA ARG A 251 10.34 -4.02 12.19
C ARG A 251 11.72 -4.50 11.74
N TRP A 252 11.93 -4.69 10.44
CA TRP A 252 13.25 -5.09 9.91
C TRP A 252 14.36 -4.12 10.28
N THR A 253 14.06 -2.84 10.32
CA THR A 253 15.07 -1.81 10.65
C THR A 253 15.15 -1.47 12.13
N GLY A 254 14.48 -2.24 13.00
CA GLY A 254 14.46 -1.98 14.46
C GLY A 254 13.87 -0.60 14.80
N GLY A 255 12.95 -0.10 13.98
CA GLY A 255 12.36 1.24 14.15
C GLY A 255 13.23 2.41 13.64
N ARG A 256 14.41 2.15 13.08
CA ARG A 256 15.24 3.19 12.44
C ARG A 256 14.48 3.91 11.31
N TRP A 257 13.71 3.16 10.54
CA TRP A 257 12.81 3.67 9.51
C TRP A 257 11.37 3.58 9.99
N ALA A 258 10.62 4.66 9.85
CA ALA A 258 9.28 4.75 10.41
C ALA A 258 8.20 4.29 9.44
N SER A 259 7.27 3.46 9.95
CA SER A 259 5.96 3.28 9.31
C SER A 259 5.05 4.41 9.78
N THR A 260 4.81 5.39 8.90
CA THR A 260 4.20 6.66 9.29
C THR A 260 2.71 6.69 9.02
N LEU A 261 1.96 7.20 10.00
CA LEU A 261 0.52 7.39 9.91
C LEU A 261 0.15 8.30 8.75
N HIS A 262 -0.79 7.83 7.94
CA HIS A 262 -1.37 8.61 6.85
C HIS A 262 -2.88 8.40 6.75
N ARG A 263 -3.55 9.27 6.01
CA ARG A 263 -5.01 9.24 5.84
C ARG A 263 -5.45 9.88 4.54
N VAL A 264 -6.67 9.59 4.11
CA VAL A 264 -7.34 10.37 3.07
C VAL A 264 -8.45 11.18 3.71
N ALA A 265 -8.20 12.46 3.89
CA ALA A 265 -9.16 13.39 4.48
C ALA A 265 -10.31 13.70 3.52
N ASN A 266 -11.39 14.25 4.04
CA ASN A 266 -12.46 14.78 3.22
C ASN A 266 -11.99 16.10 2.58
N PRO A 267 -12.19 16.29 1.26
CA PRO A 267 -11.78 17.51 0.59
C PRO A 267 -12.58 18.72 1.09
N PRO A 268 -12.05 19.95 0.94
CA PRO A 268 -12.80 21.17 1.21
C PRO A 268 -14.14 21.22 0.45
N ALA A 269 -15.11 21.98 0.97
CA ALA A 269 -16.49 22.01 0.45
C ALA A 269 -16.57 22.25 -1.07
N GLY A 270 -15.75 23.14 -1.64
CA GLY A 270 -15.72 23.44 -3.08
C GLY A 270 -15.15 22.31 -3.96
N VAL A 271 -14.50 21.28 -3.36
CA VAL A 271 -13.87 20.16 -4.08
C VAL A 271 -14.61 18.84 -3.83
N ARG A 272 -15.61 18.81 -2.95
CA ARG A 272 -16.34 17.58 -2.57
C ARG A 272 -17.06 16.88 -3.72
N GLN A 273 -17.39 17.60 -4.78
CA GLN A 273 -18.09 17.09 -5.96
C GLN A 273 -17.18 16.29 -6.92
N ARG A 274 -15.95 15.97 -6.52
CA ARG A 274 -15.00 15.22 -7.35
C ARG A 274 -14.74 13.85 -6.75
N ASP A 275 -14.89 12.84 -7.60
CA ASP A 275 -14.36 11.50 -7.32
C ASP A 275 -12.83 11.57 -7.27
N ARG A 276 -12.24 10.63 -6.55
CA ARG A 276 -10.80 10.39 -6.56
C ARG A 276 -10.55 8.90 -6.75
N ILE A 277 -9.66 8.56 -7.67
CA ILE A 277 -9.14 7.19 -7.84
C ILE A 277 -7.74 7.13 -7.27
N SER A 278 -7.42 6.03 -6.59
CA SER A 278 -6.08 5.65 -6.18
C SER A 278 -5.76 4.24 -6.64
N LEU A 279 -4.58 4.07 -7.22
CA LEU A 279 -3.97 2.80 -7.59
C LEU A 279 -2.88 2.53 -6.55
N VAL A 280 -3.08 1.56 -5.68
CA VAL A 280 -2.22 1.33 -4.51
C VAL A 280 -1.63 -0.08 -4.59
N PHE A 281 -0.33 -0.16 -4.75
CA PHE A 281 0.41 -1.41 -4.72
C PHE A 281 1.09 -1.57 -3.36
N PHE A 282 0.80 -2.67 -2.69
CA PHE A 282 1.38 -3.04 -1.40
C PHE A 282 2.43 -4.12 -1.65
N HIS A 283 3.69 -3.74 -1.60
CA HIS A 283 4.78 -4.69 -1.61
C HIS A 283 4.89 -5.36 -0.25
N GLN A 284 4.89 -6.68 -0.26
CA GLN A 284 4.98 -7.51 0.93
C GLN A 284 6.12 -8.51 0.73
N PRO A 285 6.84 -8.91 1.78
CA PRO A 285 7.76 -10.03 1.67
C PRO A 285 7.00 -11.36 1.52
N ASN A 286 7.73 -12.44 1.51
CA ASN A 286 7.18 -13.81 1.66
C ASN A 286 6.32 -13.86 2.92
N TYR A 287 5.20 -14.56 2.91
CA TYR A 287 4.32 -14.60 4.07
C TYR A 287 4.96 -15.27 5.30
N ASP A 288 5.92 -16.15 5.08
CA ASP A 288 6.72 -16.85 6.10
C ASP A 288 8.02 -16.10 6.49
N ALA A 289 8.30 -14.95 5.87
CA ALA A 289 9.46 -14.14 6.23
C ALA A 289 9.35 -13.62 7.66
N LEU A 290 10.41 -13.83 8.45
CA LEU A 290 10.50 -13.32 9.80
C LEU A 290 10.69 -11.80 9.79
N LEU A 291 9.89 -11.09 10.57
CA LEU A 291 9.95 -9.65 10.77
C LEU A 291 10.75 -9.32 12.06
N ASN A 292 11.92 -9.93 12.20
CA ASN A 292 12.89 -9.58 13.22
C ASN A 292 13.85 -8.50 12.72
N GLY A 293 14.46 -7.75 13.63
CA GLY A 293 15.47 -6.75 13.27
C GLY A 293 16.62 -7.38 12.47
N ILE A 294 17.00 -6.76 11.36
CA ILE A 294 18.12 -7.22 10.53
C ILE A 294 19.50 -6.86 11.10
N PHE A 295 19.51 -5.99 12.12
CA PHE A 295 20.73 -5.52 12.80
C PHE A 295 20.85 -6.03 14.23
N GLU A 296 19.82 -6.65 14.78
CA GLU A 296 19.76 -7.14 16.15
C GLU A 296 19.02 -8.48 16.22
N ASP A 297 19.44 -9.39 17.10
CA ASP A 297 18.69 -10.60 17.39
C ASP A 297 17.46 -10.24 18.22
N ALA A 298 16.31 -10.10 17.57
CA ALA A 298 15.05 -9.84 18.26
C ALA A 298 14.48 -11.16 18.83
N ALA A 299 14.21 -11.17 20.15
CA ALA A 299 13.62 -12.32 20.84
C ALA A 299 12.17 -12.60 20.41
N ASP A 300 11.47 -11.61 19.84
CA ASP A 300 10.04 -11.68 19.48
C ASP A 300 9.84 -11.61 17.96
N ALA A 301 10.49 -12.52 17.22
CA ALA A 301 10.30 -12.65 15.78
C ALA A 301 8.89 -13.16 15.46
N VAL A 302 8.14 -12.39 14.65
CA VAL A 302 6.85 -12.81 14.06
C VAL A 302 7.00 -12.92 12.57
N THR A 303 6.25 -13.79 11.92
CA THR A 303 6.17 -13.87 10.48
C THR A 303 5.34 -12.71 9.91
N LEU A 304 5.51 -12.40 8.59
CA LEU A 304 4.58 -11.49 7.93
C LEU A 304 3.13 -11.97 8.09
N ALA A 305 2.89 -13.26 7.94
CA ALA A 305 1.53 -13.82 8.05
C ALA A 305 0.89 -13.53 9.39
N GLU A 306 1.57 -13.78 10.51
CA GLU A 306 1.07 -13.50 11.86
C GLU A 306 0.75 -12.02 12.03
N HIS A 307 1.69 -11.14 11.65
CA HIS A 307 1.49 -9.69 11.69
C HIS A 307 0.30 -9.23 10.83
N PHE A 308 0.20 -9.73 9.59
CA PHE A 308 -0.84 -9.34 8.64
C PHE A 308 -2.23 -9.81 9.10
N ILE A 309 -2.35 -11.06 9.58
CA ILE A 309 -3.60 -11.65 10.06
C ILE A 309 -4.11 -10.88 11.28
N GLU A 310 -3.23 -10.55 12.23
CA GLU A 310 -3.59 -9.69 13.38
C GLU A 310 -4.20 -8.35 12.92
N LYS A 311 -3.53 -7.66 12.00
CA LYS A 311 -4.01 -6.38 11.46
C LYS A 311 -5.35 -6.49 10.72
N ILE A 312 -5.58 -7.56 9.98
CA ILE A 312 -6.87 -7.81 9.30
C ILE A 312 -7.99 -8.00 10.32
N HIS A 313 -7.76 -8.77 11.38
CA HIS A 313 -8.75 -8.99 12.43
C HIS A 313 -9.07 -7.68 13.17
N LEU A 314 -8.08 -6.85 13.46
CA LEU A 314 -8.29 -5.52 14.05
C LEU A 314 -9.13 -4.62 13.12
N ALA A 315 -8.79 -4.57 11.83
CA ALA A 315 -9.54 -3.78 10.85
C ALA A 315 -11.00 -4.24 10.69
N ALA A 316 -11.27 -5.53 10.87
CA ALA A 316 -12.61 -6.11 10.84
C ALA A 316 -13.40 -5.92 12.17
N GLY A 317 -12.77 -5.39 13.22
CA GLY A 317 -13.37 -5.26 14.55
C GLY A 317 -13.51 -6.57 15.31
N THR A 318 -12.86 -7.65 14.86
CA THR A 318 -12.88 -8.99 15.46
C THR A 318 -11.63 -9.32 16.28
N GLY A 319 -10.56 -8.50 16.14
CA GLY A 319 -9.30 -8.64 16.86
C GLY A 319 -9.30 -7.90 18.21
N ARG A 320 -8.50 -8.39 19.18
CA ARG A 320 -8.13 -7.64 20.37
C ARG A 320 -6.71 -7.11 20.17
N LEU A 321 -6.51 -5.81 20.40
CA LEU A 321 -5.15 -5.25 20.51
C LEU A 321 -4.40 -6.00 21.61
N ALA A 322 -3.23 -6.55 21.32
CA ALA A 322 -2.30 -6.96 22.35
C ALA A 322 -2.10 -5.76 23.29
N LYS A 323 -2.21 -5.99 24.60
CA LYS A 323 -2.03 -4.91 25.60
C LYS A 323 -0.65 -4.29 25.35
N GLN A 324 -0.62 -3.05 24.87
CA GLN A 324 0.59 -2.25 24.95
C GLN A 324 0.90 -2.14 26.44
N THR A 325 2.00 -2.71 26.86
CA THR A 325 2.55 -2.46 28.19
C THR A 325 2.80 -0.95 28.25
N PRO A 326 2.24 -0.20 29.23
CA PRO A 326 2.55 1.21 29.35
C PRO A 326 4.06 1.29 29.67
N GLY A 327 4.83 1.81 28.72
CA GLY A 327 6.19 2.22 29.00
C GLY A 327 6.14 3.38 29.97
N GLU A 328 6.86 3.22 31.07
CA GLU A 328 7.16 4.25 32.06
C GLU A 328 7.85 5.48 31.43
#